data_d347691f17e97619e42c35710dac629a
#
_entry.id   d347691f17e97619e42c35710dac629a
#
_cell.length_a   1.000
_cell.length_b   1.000
_cell.length_c   1.000
_cell.angle_alpha   90.00
_cell.angle_beta   90.00
_cell.angle_gamma   90.00
#
_symmetry.space_group_name_H-M   'P 1'
#
loop_
_entity.id
_entity.type
_entity.pdbx_description
1 polymer ?
#
loop_
_entity_poly.entity_id
_entity_poly.type
_entity_poly.pdbx_seq_one_letter_code
_entity_poly.pdbx_strand_id
1 'polypeptide(L)'
;MYDIEFNGTTCREHNAYVRQRPNITLPQEEVEQFRVAGRDGVLTGNRYLPPMELYIPMNFRSSSGDGETWAERFRDIRRWLTGPGELIQSDDDEYYLKVLNAQIEESERIIKRYGWFTAHFTCDPYFYRIDGKEEYSITDPRILDNDYDTSHPVYVFTGSSGTRTITVNGNSVSVVVNGETMLDTDRMITYTTSDMVLRNTRLTGDYEDLYLRPGTNTITATGTGLQIIPNWRTR
;
A
#
# COMPACT_ATOMS: atom_id res chain seq x y z
N MET A 1 1.74 18.32 18.07
CA MET A 1 2.93 17.46 18.32
C MET A 1 2.89 16.38 17.26
N TYR A 2 3.98 16.15 16.55
CA TYR A 2 4.04 15.13 15.50
C TYR A 2 3.76 13.74 16.08
N ASP A 3 2.98 12.96 15.38
CA ASP A 3 2.49 11.64 15.76
C ASP A 3 2.47 10.73 14.55
N ILE A 4 2.43 9.43 14.78
CA ILE A 4 2.22 8.43 13.74
C ILE A 4 1.09 7.48 14.15
N GLU A 5 0.35 7.04 13.17
CA GLU A 5 -0.63 5.97 13.30
C GLU A 5 -0.19 4.78 12.45
N PHE A 6 -0.10 3.61 13.07
CA PHE A 6 0.21 2.36 12.36
C PHE A 6 -0.89 1.35 12.62
N ASN A 7 -1.51 0.86 11.55
CA ASN A 7 -2.63 -0.08 11.58
C ASN A 7 -3.80 0.41 12.45
N GLY A 8 -4.16 1.71 12.34
CA GLY A 8 -5.29 2.30 13.04
C GLY A 8 -5.04 2.61 14.52
N THR A 9 -3.78 2.55 14.98
CA THR A 9 -3.42 2.82 16.38
C THR A 9 -2.29 3.84 16.43
N THR A 10 -2.49 4.90 17.21
CA THR A 10 -1.50 5.99 17.35
C THR A 10 -0.36 5.61 18.30
N CYS A 11 0.80 6.22 18.12
CA CYS A 11 1.92 5.96 19.01
C CYS A 11 1.62 6.35 20.46
N ARG A 12 0.76 7.34 20.70
CA ARG A 12 0.36 7.78 22.05
C ARG A 12 -0.43 6.73 22.81
N GLU A 13 -1.24 5.92 22.14
CA GLU A 13 -1.98 4.83 22.78
C GLU A 13 -1.04 3.78 23.38
N HIS A 14 0.16 3.66 22.83
CA HIS A 14 1.24 2.82 23.36
C HIS A 14 2.19 3.54 24.33
N ASN A 15 1.86 4.78 24.76
CA ASN A 15 2.76 5.66 25.52
C ASN A 15 4.15 5.82 24.86
N ALA A 16 4.16 5.78 23.53
CA ALA A 16 5.31 6.04 22.70
C ALA A 16 5.19 7.42 22.05
N TYR A 17 6.32 8.06 21.77
CA TYR A 17 6.38 9.41 21.24
C TYR A 17 7.51 9.53 20.24
N VAL A 18 7.23 10.17 19.12
CA VAL A 18 8.27 10.47 18.13
C VAL A 18 9.21 11.56 18.66
N ARG A 19 10.50 11.29 18.66
CA ARG A 19 11.53 12.21 19.12
C ARG A 19 11.89 13.25 18.07
N GLN A 20 11.95 12.80 16.83
CA GLN A 20 12.33 13.62 15.70
C GLN A 20 11.51 13.17 14.48
N ARG A 21 11.03 14.13 13.69
CA ARG A 21 10.41 13.82 12.40
C ARG A 21 11.37 13.05 11.53
N PRO A 22 10.90 11.98 10.87
CA PRO A 22 11.76 11.22 10.00
C PRO A 22 12.19 12.02 8.78
N ASN A 23 13.36 11.73 8.27
CA ASN A 23 13.73 12.13 6.91
C ASN A 23 13.11 11.15 5.94
N ILE A 24 12.33 11.66 5.00
CA ILE A 24 11.77 10.85 3.92
C ILE A 24 12.77 10.87 2.77
N THR A 25 13.35 9.71 2.48
CA THR A 25 14.24 9.54 1.33
C THR A 25 13.42 8.91 0.20
N LEU A 26 13.15 9.69 -0.83
CA LEU A 26 12.45 9.18 -2.00
C LEU A 26 13.35 8.17 -2.73
N PRO A 27 12.82 7.00 -3.10
CA PRO A 27 13.57 6.01 -3.84
C PRO A 27 13.94 6.54 -5.23
N GLN A 28 15.16 6.26 -5.64
CA GLN A 28 15.59 6.56 -6.99
C GLN A 28 15.31 5.37 -7.91
N GLU A 29 14.92 5.67 -9.15
CA GLU A 29 14.68 4.63 -10.15
C GLU A 29 15.95 3.82 -10.41
N GLU A 30 15.89 2.52 -10.21
CA GLU A 30 16.94 1.58 -10.55
C GLU A 30 16.70 1.02 -11.95
N VAL A 31 17.80 0.89 -12.71
CA VAL A 31 17.80 0.39 -14.09
C VAL A 31 18.70 -0.83 -14.16
N GLU A 32 18.14 -1.96 -14.54
CA GLU A 32 18.93 -3.15 -14.83
C GLU A 32 19.88 -2.88 -15.99
N GLN A 33 21.14 -3.26 -15.83
CA GLN A 33 22.17 -3.08 -16.85
C GLN A 33 22.83 -4.42 -17.20
N PHE A 34 22.86 -4.73 -18.47
CA PHE A 34 23.47 -5.96 -18.99
C PHE A 34 24.68 -5.63 -19.86
N ARG A 35 25.80 -6.28 -19.59
CA ARG A 35 26.99 -6.24 -20.45
C ARG A 35 26.97 -7.41 -21.40
N VAL A 36 27.14 -7.13 -22.69
CA VAL A 36 27.26 -8.15 -23.75
C VAL A 36 28.70 -8.19 -24.22
N ALA A 37 29.32 -9.37 -24.21
CA ALA A 37 30.70 -9.55 -24.67
C ALA A 37 30.83 -9.14 -26.15
N GLY A 38 31.89 -8.34 -26.46
CA GLY A 38 32.11 -7.85 -27.82
C GLY A 38 31.28 -6.64 -28.26
N ARG A 39 30.53 -6.03 -27.33
CA ARG A 39 29.81 -4.79 -27.59
C ARG A 39 30.25 -3.69 -26.61
N ASP A 40 30.48 -2.49 -27.13
CA ASP A 40 30.69 -1.31 -26.31
C ASP A 40 29.39 -0.79 -25.68
N GLY A 41 29.47 -0.35 -24.41
CA GLY A 41 28.36 0.14 -23.62
C GLY A 41 27.58 -0.96 -22.92
N VAL A 42 26.44 -0.58 -22.35
CA VAL A 42 25.51 -1.47 -21.61
C VAL A 42 24.13 -1.46 -22.27
N LEU A 43 23.45 -2.58 -22.21
CA LEU A 43 22.01 -2.64 -22.49
C LEU A 43 21.25 -2.33 -21.20
N THR A 44 20.20 -1.52 -21.30
CA THR A 44 19.28 -1.24 -20.20
C THR A 44 18.10 -2.20 -20.27
N GLY A 45 17.81 -2.86 -19.15
CA GLY A 45 16.64 -3.70 -18.98
C GLY A 45 15.48 -2.96 -18.31
N ASN A 46 14.82 -3.64 -17.39
CA ASN A 46 13.68 -3.10 -16.66
C ASN A 46 14.09 -1.95 -15.75
N ARG A 47 13.14 -1.04 -15.53
CA ARG A 47 13.23 0.04 -14.57
C ARG A 47 12.23 -0.22 -13.44
N TYR A 48 12.64 -0.01 -12.22
CA TYR A 48 11.78 -0.18 -11.05
C TYR A 48 12.19 0.79 -9.94
N LEU A 49 11.25 1.05 -9.04
CA LEU A 49 11.50 1.81 -7.82
C LEU A 49 11.71 0.82 -6.67
N PRO A 50 12.86 0.87 -5.98
CA PRO A 50 13.06 0.05 -4.79
C PRO A 50 12.15 0.49 -3.64
N PRO A 51 11.89 -0.38 -2.66
CA PRO A 51 11.17 0.00 -1.45
C PRO A 51 11.80 1.22 -0.76
N MET A 52 10.97 1.99 -0.10
CA MET A 52 11.39 3.14 0.69
C MET A 52 11.65 2.73 2.14
N GLU A 53 12.80 3.13 2.67
CA GLU A 53 13.18 2.86 4.05
C GLU A 53 12.94 4.09 4.92
N LEU A 54 12.15 3.93 5.99
CA LEU A 54 11.80 5.00 6.90
C LEU A 54 12.20 4.65 8.32
N TYR A 55 13.02 5.49 8.94
CA TYR A 55 13.52 5.33 10.31
C TYR A 55 12.94 6.41 11.21
N ILE A 56 12.21 6.01 12.25
CA ILE A 56 11.55 6.92 13.16
C ILE A 56 12.11 6.74 14.57
N PRO A 57 12.95 7.67 15.05
CA PRO A 57 13.44 7.65 16.42
C PRO A 57 12.31 7.95 17.39
N MET A 58 12.07 7.06 18.34
CA MET A 58 10.98 7.13 19.30
C MET A 58 11.48 6.98 20.73
N ASN A 59 10.70 7.47 21.65
CA ASN A 59 10.85 7.18 23.08
C ASN A 59 9.53 6.64 23.63
N PHE A 60 9.59 6.01 24.78
CA PHE A 60 8.40 5.53 25.46
C PHE A 60 8.58 5.58 26.99
N ARG A 61 7.43 5.56 27.65
CA ARG A 61 7.36 5.55 29.10
C ARG A 61 6.40 4.46 29.56
N SER A 62 6.83 3.61 30.53
CA SER A 62 5.90 2.72 31.22
C SER A 62 5.01 3.50 32.20
N SER A 63 3.75 3.07 32.33
CA SER A 63 2.77 3.71 33.22
C SER A 63 3.22 3.62 34.69
N SER A 64 2.92 4.64 35.46
CA SER A 64 3.25 4.70 36.90
C SER A 64 2.10 4.22 37.79
N GLY A 65 0.87 4.19 37.25
CA GLY A 65 -0.34 3.89 38.05
C GLY A 65 -0.65 2.42 38.23
N ASP A 66 -0.30 1.60 37.24
CA ASP A 66 -0.75 0.20 37.17
C ASP A 66 0.38 -0.82 37.47
N GLY A 67 1.52 -0.34 37.98
CA GLY A 67 2.67 -1.23 38.27
C GLY A 67 3.37 -1.76 37.03
N GLU A 68 3.02 -1.26 35.82
CA GLU A 68 3.57 -1.69 34.55
C GLU A 68 5.10 -1.55 34.50
N THR A 69 5.77 -2.62 34.10
CA THR A 69 7.22 -2.64 33.93
C THR A 69 7.63 -2.10 32.55
N TRP A 70 8.90 -1.65 32.44
CA TRP A 70 9.49 -1.29 31.15
C TRP A 70 9.37 -2.42 30.12
N ALA A 71 9.60 -3.66 30.55
CA ALA A 71 9.58 -4.82 29.67
C ALA A 71 8.18 -5.16 29.14
N GLU A 72 7.14 -4.93 29.93
CA GLU A 72 5.75 -5.11 29.49
C GLU A 72 5.37 -4.08 28.44
N ARG A 73 5.64 -2.80 28.67
CA ARG A 73 5.40 -1.74 27.70
C ARG A 73 6.19 -1.97 26.42
N PHE A 74 7.46 -2.34 26.51
CA PHE A 74 8.26 -2.60 25.32
C PHE A 74 7.76 -3.81 24.51
N ARG A 75 7.25 -4.87 25.17
CA ARG A 75 6.61 -5.99 24.45
C ARG A 75 5.32 -5.58 23.76
N ASP A 76 4.55 -4.66 24.34
CA ASP A 76 3.36 -4.09 23.72
C ASP A 76 3.72 -3.31 22.44
N ILE A 77 4.68 -2.40 22.55
CA ILE A 77 5.19 -1.64 21.40
C ILE A 77 5.74 -2.56 20.30
N ARG A 78 6.45 -3.61 20.65
CA ARG A 78 6.95 -4.59 19.67
C ARG A 78 5.83 -5.32 18.93
N ARG A 79 4.75 -5.64 19.62
CA ARG A 79 3.57 -6.25 18.96
C ARG A 79 2.88 -5.29 18.02
N TRP A 80 2.79 -4.04 18.42
CA TRP A 80 2.24 -2.98 17.57
C TRP A 80 3.11 -2.77 16.31
N LEU A 81 4.41 -2.56 16.46
CA LEU A 81 5.36 -2.29 15.37
C LEU A 81 5.94 -3.58 14.78
N THR A 82 5.10 -4.44 14.22
CA THR A 82 5.54 -5.70 13.62
C THR A 82 4.71 -6.03 12.38
N GLY A 83 5.40 -6.38 11.28
CA GLY A 83 4.79 -6.88 10.06
C GLY A 83 4.28 -5.81 9.13
N PRO A 84 3.45 -6.17 8.15
CA PRO A 84 2.90 -5.25 7.15
C PRO A 84 1.76 -4.41 7.71
N GLY A 85 1.48 -3.29 7.04
CA GLY A 85 0.37 -2.44 7.41
C GLY A 85 0.32 -1.10 6.71
N GLU A 86 -0.34 -0.16 7.34
CA GLU A 86 -0.49 1.22 6.86
C GLU A 86 0.06 2.19 7.89
N LEU A 87 0.90 3.10 7.45
CA LEU A 87 1.49 4.14 8.28
C LEU A 87 1.00 5.51 7.83
N ILE A 88 0.34 6.24 8.74
CA ILE A 88 -0.10 7.61 8.53
C ILE A 88 0.75 8.53 9.41
N GLN A 89 1.17 9.65 8.85
CA GLN A 89 1.92 10.69 9.54
C GLN A 89 1.01 11.89 9.83
N SER A 90 1.02 12.42 11.03
CA SER A 90 0.09 13.48 11.46
C SER A 90 0.25 14.84 10.78
N ASP A 91 1.30 15.05 10.03
CA ASP A 91 1.54 16.25 9.21
C ASP A 91 1.23 16.03 7.71
N ASP A 92 0.80 14.82 7.36
CA ASP A 92 0.36 14.44 6.01
C ASP A 92 -0.75 13.37 6.12
N ASP A 93 -1.85 13.73 6.77
CA ASP A 93 -2.95 12.85 7.15
C ASP A 93 -3.91 12.50 6.00
N GLU A 94 -3.71 13.09 4.82
CA GLU A 94 -4.42 12.71 3.59
C GLU A 94 -3.79 11.49 2.89
N TYR A 95 -2.56 11.14 3.29
CA TYR A 95 -1.79 10.05 2.68
C TYR A 95 -1.39 9.00 3.70
N TYR A 96 -1.20 7.79 3.21
CA TYR A 96 -0.58 6.71 3.98
C TYR A 96 0.54 6.05 3.20
N LEU A 97 1.48 5.47 3.92
CA LEU A 97 2.51 4.60 3.38
C LEU A 97 2.07 3.14 3.54
N LYS A 98 2.12 2.39 2.45
CA LYS A 98 1.89 0.95 2.47
C LYS A 98 3.15 0.26 2.98
N VAL A 99 3.13 -0.15 4.24
CA VAL A 99 4.25 -0.80 4.91
C VAL A 99 4.30 -2.27 4.53
N LEU A 100 5.43 -2.70 3.98
CA LEU A 100 5.71 -4.09 3.65
C LEU A 100 6.19 -4.85 4.89
N ASN A 101 6.98 -4.17 5.72
CA ASN A 101 7.45 -4.69 7.00
C ASN A 101 7.75 -3.56 7.98
N ALA A 102 7.32 -3.74 9.23
CA ALA A 102 7.68 -2.89 10.36
C ALA A 102 8.47 -3.70 11.38
N GLN A 103 9.53 -3.12 11.92
CA GLN A 103 10.36 -3.72 12.95
C GLN A 103 11.01 -2.67 13.85
N ILE A 104 11.50 -3.10 15.00
CA ILE A 104 12.31 -2.27 15.90
C ILE A 104 13.77 -2.72 15.73
N GLU A 105 14.66 -1.77 15.34
CA GLU A 105 16.07 -2.06 15.15
C GLU A 105 16.86 -2.03 16.45
N GLU A 106 16.86 -0.88 17.12
CA GLU A 106 17.63 -0.67 18.34
C GLU A 106 16.72 -0.24 19.47
N SER A 107 17.00 -0.73 20.66
CA SER A 107 16.29 -0.31 21.85
C SER A 107 17.27 -0.11 23.01
N GLU A 108 17.20 1.03 23.66
CA GLU A 108 17.98 1.36 24.82
C GLU A 108 17.09 1.58 26.03
N ARG A 109 17.52 1.01 27.16
CA ARG A 109 16.91 1.27 28.45
C ARG A 109 17.73 2.33 29.19
N ILE A 110 17.18 3.56 29.27
CA ILE A 110 17.89 4.69 29.89
C ILE A 110 17.77 4.65 31.41
N ILE A 111 16.53 4.51 31.89
CA ILE A 111 16.20 4.41 33.31
C ILE A 111 15.04 3.46 33.53
N LYS A 112 14.66 3.23 34.79
CA LYS A 112 13.67 2.21 35.18
C LYS A 112 12.36 2.23 34.36
N ARG A 113 11.93 3.39 33.83
CA ARG A 113 10.63 3.58 33.17
C ARG A 113 10.72 4.18 31.77
N TYR A 114 11.88 4.60 31.33
CA TYR A 114 12.05 5.25 30.02
C TYR A 114 12.95 4.42 29.12
N GLY A 115 12.58 4.35 27.84
CA GLY A 115 13.38 3.71 26.83
C GLY A 115 13.34 4.49 25.52
N TRP A 116 14.31 4.24 24.67
CA TRP A 116 14.39 4.70 23.29
C TRP A 116 14.39 3.48 22.36
N PHE A 117 13.91 3.70 21.18
CA PHE A 117 14.03 2.75 20.08
C PHE A 117 13.93 3.47 18.75
N THR A 118 14.36 2.81 17.69
CA THR A 118 14.13 3.23 16.33
C THR A 118 13.15 2.26 15.68
N ALA A 119 12.00 2.77 15.25
CA ALA A 119 11.08 2.02 14.41
C ALA A 119 11.56 2.12 12.97
N HIS A 120 11.71 0.99 12.31
CA HIS A 120 12.11 0.88 10.93
C HIS A 120 10.96 0.30 10.12
N PHE A 121 10.58 1.03 9.07
CA PHE A 121 9.51 0.67 8.14
C PHE A 121 10.09 0.54 6.74
N THR A 122 9.95 -0.64 6.16
CA THR A 122 10.16 -0.86 4.73
C THR A 122 8.83 -0.66 4.04
N CYS A 123 8.71 0.36 3.22
CA CYS A 123 7.47 0.79 2.60
C CYS A 123 7.50 0.60 1.08
N ASP A 124 6.32 0.46 0.48
CA ASP A 124 6.15 0.63 -0.95
C ASP A 124 6.63 2.02 -1.38
N PRO A 125 7.18 2.20 -2.59
CA PRO A 125 7.81 3.47 -3.00
C PRO A 125 6.82 4.60 -3.33
N TYR A 126 5.56 4.48 -2.94
CA TYR A 126 4.51 5.46 -3.20
C TYR A 126 3.80 5.90 -1.92
N PHE A 127 3.32 7.14 -1.96
CA PHE A 127 2.32 7.64 -1.03
C PHE A 127 0.93 7.37 -1.61
N TYR A 128 0.07 6.77 -0.82
CA TYR A 128 -1.29 6.41 -1.21
C TYR A 128 -2.29 7.36 -0.57
N ARG A 129 -3.21 7.89 -1.36
CA ARG A 129 -4.28 8.72 -0.81
C ARG A 129 -5.31 7.88 -0.06
N ILE A 130 -5.77 8.40 1.06
CA ILE A 130 -6.79 7.72 1.89
C ILE A 130 -8.12 7.62 1.13
N ASP A 131 -8.53 8.69 0.42
CA ASP A 131 -9.73 8.69 -0.42
C ASP A 131 -9.63 7.73 -1.63
N GLY A 132 -8.43 7.34 -2.02
CA GLY A 132 -8.21 6.30 -3.04
C GLY A 132 -8.71 4.92 -2.65
N LYS A 133 -9.09 4.70 -1.38
CA LYS A 133 -9.73 3.47 -0.89
C LYS A 133 -11.25 3.46 -1.04
N GLU A 134 -11.83 4.59 -1.42
CA GLU A 134 -13.28 4.66 -1.62
C GLU A 134 -13.71 3.83 -2.83
N GLU A 135 -14.84 3.14 -2.66
CA GLU A 135 -15.44 2.34 -3.72
C GLU A 135 -16.34 3.20 -4.61
N TYR A 136 -16.05 3.22 -5.88
CA TYR A 136 -16.90 3.90 -6.88
C TYR A 136 -17.66 2.86 -7.70
N SER A 137 -18.99 2.97 -7.72
CA SER A 137 -19.81 2.16 -8.64
C SER A 137 -19.57 2.59 -10.09
N ILE A 138 -19.33 1.61 -10.96
CA ILE A 138 -19.19 1.85 -12.38
C ILE A 138 -20.57 1.87 -13.03
N THR A 139 -21.02 3.08 -13.37
CA THR A 139 -22.13 3.30 -14.29
C THR A 139 -21.52 3.55 -15.66
N ASP A 140 -21.99 2.88 -16.67
CA ASP A 140 -21.37 2.83 -17.99
C ASP A 140 -21.78 4.06 -18.86
N PRO A 141 -20.83 4.90 -19.35
CA PRO A 141 -19.41 4.95 -19.01
C PRO A 141 -19.15 5.71 -17.69
N ARG A 142 -18.11 5.31 -16.95
CA ARG A 142 -17.58 6.06 -15.81
C ARG A 142 -16.30 6.80 -16.23
N ILE A 143 -16.23 8.08 -15.92
CA ILE A 143 -15.02 8.90 -16.11
C ILE A 143 -14.40 9.14 -14.74
N LEU A 144 -13.10 8.86 -14.60
CA LEU A 144 -12.29 9.14 -13.44
C LEU A 144 -11.04 9.89 -13.86
N ASP A 145 -10.82 11.05 -13.26
CA ASP A 145 -9.61 11.84 -13.46
C ASP A 145 -8.56 11.43 -12.42
N ASN A 146 -7.35 11.15 -12.88
CA ASN A 146 -6.20 10.81 -12.07
C ASN A 146 -5.15 11.91 -12.19
N ASP A 147 -5.04 12.75 -11.17
CA ASP A 147 -4.06 13.83 -11.08
C ASP A 147 -2.69 13.37 -10.57
N TYR A 148 -2.52 12.06 -10.37
CA TYR A 148 -1.38 11.43 -9.72
C TYR A 148 -0.60 10.51 -10.66
N ASP A 149 0.30 9.70 -10.11
CA ASP A 149 0.99 8.64 -10.86
C ASP A 149 0.01 7.52 -11.27
N THR A 150 0.44 6.66 -12.21
CA THR A 150 -0.36 5.50 -12.62
C THR A 150 -0.77 4.68 -11.42
N SER A 151 -2.06 4.55 -11.15
CA SER A 151 -2.58 3.76 -10.05
C SER A 151 -2.97 2.36 -10.49
N HIS A 152 -2.92 1.44 -9.54
CA HIS A 152 -3.26 0.04 -9.69
C HIS A 152 -4.58 -0.24 -8.95
N PRO A 153 -5.72 -0.10 -9.62
CA PRO A 153 -7.03 -0.23 -8.99
C PRO A 153 -7.37 -1.68 -8.64
N VAL A 154 -8.31 -1.82 -7.71
CA VAL A 154 -9.02 -3.09 -7.48
C VAL A 154 -10.42 -2.98 -8.06
N TYR A 155 -10.80 -3.95 -8.89
CA TYR A 155 -12.15 -4.06 -9.44
C TYR A 155 -12.92 -5.12 -8.66
N VAL A 156 -14.12 -4.77 -8.19
CA VAL A 156 -14.97 -5.65 -7.38
C VAL A 156 -16.26 -5.93 -8.13
N PHE A 157 -16.50 -7.19 -8.42
CA PHE A 157 -17.74 -7.65 -9.07
C PHE A 157 -18.68 -8.23 -8.04
N THR A 158 -19.80 -7.57 -7.82
CA THR A 158 -20.85 -8.01 -6.88
C THR A 158 -22.09 -8.58 -7.56
N GLY A 159 -22.11 -8.57 -8.89
CA GLY A 159 -23.27 -8.96 -9.70
C GLY A 159 -23.41 -10.47 -9.95
N SER A 160 -24.30 -10.81 -10.86
CA SER A 160 -24.57 -12.21 -11.26
C SER A 160 -23.35 -12.86 -11.93
N SER A 161 -23.24 -14.19 -11.78
CA SER A 161 -22.19 -15.00 -12.42
C SER A 161 -22.25 -14.90 -13.95
N GLY A 162 -21.09 -15.00 -14.58
CA GLY A 162 -20.92 -14.97 -16.03
C GLY A 162 -19.65 -14.28 -16.47
N THR A 163 -19.39 -14.23 -17.76
CA THR A 163 -18.26 -13.48 -18.29
C THR A 163 -18.57 -11.99 -18.31
N ARG A 164 -17.66 -11.20 -17.74
CA ARG A 164 -17.72 -9.72 -17.71
C ARG A 164 -16.51 -9.17 -18.42
N THR A 165 -16.71 -8.09 -19.15
CA THR A 165 -15.61 -7.36 -19.80
C THR A 165 -15.53 -5.96 -19.20
N ILE A 166 -14.32 -5.57 -18.78
CA ILE A 166 -13.97 -4.22 -18.38
C ILE A 166 -13.16 -3.63 -19.52
N THR A 167 -13.44 -2.40 -19.87
CA THR A 167 -12.64 -1.64 -20.84
C THR A 167 -12.18 -0.35 -20.18
N VAL A 168 -10.88 -0.14 -20.15
CA VAL A 168 -10.24 1.07 -19.62
C VAL A 168 -9.46 1.74 -20.74
N ASN A 169 -9.82 2.96 -21.09
CA ASN A 169 -9.15 3.73 -22.16
C ASN A 169 -9.03 2.97 -23.49
N GLY A 170 -10.01 2.12 -23.80
CA GLY A 170 -10.04 1.31 -25.02
C GLY A 170 -9.40 -0.07 -24.93
N ASN A 171 -8.67 -0.39 -23.86
CA ASN A 171 -8.14 -1.73 -23.60
C ASN A 171 -9.18 -2.57 -22.86
N SER A 172 -9.39 -3.80 -23.30
CA SER A 172 -10.45 -4.66 -22.77
C SER A 172 -9.89 -5.93 -22.14
N VAL A 173 -10.36 -6.22 -20.94
CA VAL A 173 -10.04 -7.44 -20.19
C VAL A 173 -11.34 -8.14 -19.83
N SER A 174 -11.38 -9.47 -20.01
CA SER A 174 -12.56 -10.27 -19.64
C SER A 174 -12.27 -11.16 -18.44
N VAL A 175 -13.23 -11.26 -17.53
CA VAL A 175 -13.15 -12.09 -16.33
C VAL A 175 -14.41 -12.96 -16.19
N VAL A 176 -14.23 -14.21 -15.80
CA VAL A 176 -15.34 -15.10 -15.44
C VAL A 176 -15.67 -14.94 -13.96
N VAL A 177 -16.75 -14.22 -13.71
CA VAL A 177 -17.27 -13.94 -12.36
C VAL A 177 -18.11 -15.10 -11.87
N ASN A 178 -17.90 -15.51 -10.62
CA ASN A 178 -18.73 -16.49 -9.92
C ASN A 178 -18.77 -16.13 -8.43
N GLY A 179 -19.87 -15.52 -8.01
CA GLY A 179 -19.94 -14.83 -6.71
C GLY A 179 -19.17 -13.51 -6.71
N GLU A 180 -18.97 -12.94 -5.54
CA GLU A 180 -18.17 -11.71 -5.40
C GLU A 180 -16.72 -12.00 -5.78
N THR A 181 -16.27 -11.35 -6.83
CA THR A 181 -14.95 -11.59 -7.42
C THR A 181 -14.16 -10.29 -7.40
N MET A 182 -12.96 -10.34 -6.85
CA MET A 182 -11.99 -9.23 -6.85
C MET A 182 -10.89 -9.47 -7.88
N LEU A 183 -10.55 -8.40 -8.58
CA LEU A 183 -9.44 -8.33 -9.51
C LEU A 183 -8.51 -7.23 -9.00
N ASP A 184 -7.41 -7.64 -8.37
CA ASP A 184 -6.39 -6.76 -7.82
C ASP A 184 -5.29 -6.59 -8.86
N THR A 185 -5.19 -5.40 -9.44
CA THR A 185 -4.20 -5.13 -10.49
C THR A 185 -2.81 -4.86 -9.94
N ASP A 186 -2.68 -4.47 -8.67
CA ASP A 186 -1.38 -4.26 -8.03
C ASP A 186 -0.66 -5.60 -7.79
N ARG A 187 -1.40 -6.60 -7.32
CA ARG A 187 -0.89 -7.95 -7.08
C ARG A 187 -0.97 -8.86 -8.30
N MET A 188 -1.65 -8.43 -9.37
CA MET A 188 -1.95 -9.23 -10.56
C MET A 188 -2.64 -10.55 -10.21
N ILE A 189 -3.68 -10.47 -9.36
CA ILE A 189 -4.46 -11.63 -8.93
C ILE A 189 -5.96 -11.39 -9.09
N THR A 190 -6.64 -12.48 -9.41
CA THR A 190 -8.11 -12.55 -9.39
C THR A 190 -8.53 -13.62 -8.38
N TYR A 191 -9.45 -13.29 -7.49
CA TYR A 191 -9.92 -14.22 -6.45
C TYR A 191 -11.39 -14.00 -6.11
N THR A 192 -12.00 -15.00 -5.50
CA THR A 192 -13.36 -14.90 -4.96
C THR A 192 -13.26 -14.59 -3.47
N THR A 193 -14.01 -13.60 -2.99
CA THR A 193 -13.95 -13.14 -1.60
C THR A 193 -14.43 -14.17 -0.59
N SER A 194 -15.38 -15.05 -0.99
CA SER A 194 -15.97 -16.05 -0.10
C SER A 194 -15.00 -17.16 0.33
N ASP A 195 -14.04 -17.52 -0.52
CA ASP A 195 -13.11 -18.64 -0.27
C ASP A 195 -11.63 -18.20 -0.35
N MET A 196 -11.36 -16.98 -0.74
CA MET A 196 -10.01 -16.40 -0.94
C MET A 196 -9.12 -17.22 -1.89
N VAL A 197 -9.73 -18.02 -2.77
CA VAL A 197 -8.99 -18.87 -3.72
C VAL A 197 -8.62 -18.08 -4.95
N LEU A 198 -7.36 -18.15 -5.35
CA LEU A 198 -6.84 -17.53 -6.57
C LEU A 198 -7.48 -18.14 -7.81
N ARG A 199 -7.93 -17.27 -8.72
CA ARG A 199 -8.67 -17.61 -9.95
C ARG A 199 -8.07 -16.92 -11.19
N ASN A 200 -6.77 -16.74 -11.25
CA ASN A 200 -6.11 -16.01 -12.36
C ASN A 200 -6.45 -16.61 -13.74
N THR A 201 -6.72 -17.93 -13.82
CA THR A 201 -7.16 -18.58 -15.06
C THR A 201 -8.53 -18.12 -15.57
N ARG A 202 -9.30 -17.39 -14.77
CA ARG A 202 -10.57 -16.78 -15.17
C ARG A 202 -10.42 -15.45 -15.89
N LEU A 203 -9.24 -14.86 -15.87
CA LEU A 203 -8.94 -13.60 -16.55
C LEU A 203 -8.40 -13.89 -17.95
N THR A 204 -8.86 -13.11 -18.92
CA THR A 204 -8.35 -13.08 -20.28
C THR A 204 -7.99 -11.65 -20.64
N GLY A 205 -6.72 -11.40 -20.91
CA GLY A 205 -6.10 -10.06 -21.07
C GLY A 205 -5.05 -9.82 -19.98
N ASP A 206 -4.48 -8.63 -19.96
CA ASP A 206 -3.40 -8.26 -19.07
C ASP A 206 -3.91 -7.32 -17.97
N TYR A 207 -3.42 -7.51 -16.74
CA TYR A 207 -3.78 -6.64 -15.60
C TYR A 207 -3.37 -5.19 -15.83
N GLU A 208 -2.27 -4.97 -16.55
CA GLU A 208 -1.72 -3.64 -16.86
C GLU A 208 -2.64 -2.81 -17.77
N ASP A 209 -3.49 -3.47 -18.56
CA ASP A 209 -4.50 -2.82 -19.40
C ASP A 209 -5.60 -2.12 -18.58
N LEU A 210 -5.71 -2.49 -17.31
CA LEU A 210 -6.70 -1.96 -16.37
C LEU A 210 -6.16 -0.86 -15.45
N TYR A 211 -4.91 -0.44 -15.61
CA TYR A 211 -4.33 0.65 -14.83
C TYR A 211 -4.98 1.99 -15.15
N LEU A 212 -5.15 2.82 -14.11
CA LEU A 212 -5.59 4.20 -14.28
C LEU A 212 -4.37 5.10 -14.48
N ARG A 213 -4.20 5.58 -15.68
CA ARG A 213 -3.07 6.46 -16.06
C ARG A 213 -3.33 7.91 -15.62
N PRO A 214 -2.30 8.75 -15.47
CA PRO A 214 -2.48 10.17 -15.26
C PRO A 214 -3.39 10.80 -16.33
N GLY A 215 -4.29 11.68 -15.90
CA GLY A 215 -5.32 12.31 -16.72
C GLY A 215 -6.65 11.59 -16.69
N THR A 216 -7.49 11.83 -17.67
CA THR A 216 -8.86 11.31 -17.75
C THR A 216 -8.88 9.84 -18.16
N ASN A 217 -9.50 9.00 -17.33
CA ASN A 217 -9.72 7.59 -17.62
C ASN A 217 -11.20 7.30 -17.85
N THR A 218 -11.50 6.66 -18.96
CA THR A 218 -12.86 6.22 -19.30
C THR A 218 -12.98 4.73 -19.07
N ILE A 219 -13.90 4.33 -18.18
CA ILE A 219 -14.12 2.96 -17.79
C ILE A 219 -15.53 2.55 -18.22
N THR A 220 -15.63 1.43 -18.92
CA THR A 220 -16.89 0.79 -19.27
C THR A 220 -16.88 -0.68 -18.83
N ALA A 221 -18.04 -1.23 -18.58
CA ALA A 221 -18.15 -2.63 -18.16
C ALA A 221 -19.43 -3.27 -18.69
N THR A 222 -19.35 -4.54 -19.02
CA THR A 222 -20.55 -5.32 -19.37
C THR A 222 -21.26 -5.82 -18.11
N GLY A 223 -22.58 -5.61 -18.06
CA GLY A 223 -23.43 -6.04 -16.94
C GLY A 223 -23.46 -5.03 -15.79
N THR A 224 -23.93 -5.47 -14.63
CA THR A 224 -24.15 -4.62 -13.45
C THR A 224 -23.32 -5.10 -12.26
N GLY A 225 -23.15 -4.24 -11.24
CA GLY A 225 -22.47 -4.59 -9.99
C GLY A 225 -20.94 -4.60 -10.09
N LEU A 226 -20.36 -3.74 -10.94
CA LEU A 226 -18.94 -3.46 -10.90
C LEU A 226 -18.68 -2.22 -10.04
N GLN A 227 -17.71 -2.34 -9.13
CA GLN A 227 -17.13 -1.25 -8.34
C GLN A 227 -15.63 -1.20 -8.60
N ILE A 228 -15.04 -0.02 -8.39
CA ILE A 228 -13.60 0.21 -8.48
C ILE A 228 -13.11 0.93 -7.23
N ILE A 229 -11.96 0.47 -6.73
CA ILE A 229 -11.15 1.14 -5.72
C ILE A 229 -9.91 1.66 -6.44
N PRO A 230 -9.76 2.96 -6.64
CA PRO A 230 -8.72 3.51 -7.52
C PRO A 230 -7.29 3.33 -7.02
N ASN A 231 -7.08 3.30 -5.70
CA ASN A 231 -5.76 3.26 -5.06
C ASN A 231 -4.85 4.40 -5.57
N TRP A 232 -5.35 5.64 -5.53
CA TRP A 232 -4.58 6.82 -5.94
C TRP A 232 -3.25 6.88 -5.25
N ARG A 233 -2.17 7.06 -6.02
CA ARG A 233 -0.80 7.08 -5.49
C ARG A 233 0.08 8.10 -6.19
N THR A 234 1.07 8.62 -5.46
CA THR A 234 2.06 9.57 -5.97
C THR A 234 3.45 9.23 -5.41
N ARG A 235 4.48 9.68 -6.13
CA ARG A 235 5.89 9.59 -5.71
C ARG A 235 6.30 10.73 -4.81
#